data_1643ed90d43f66adf4dcda54d27137f5
#
_entry.id   1643ed90d43f66adf4dcda54d27137f5
#
_cell.length_a   1.000
_cell.length_b   1.000
_cell.length_c   1.000
_cell.angle_alpha   90.00
_cell.angle_beta   90.00
_cell.angle_gamma   90.00
#
_symmetry.space_group_name_H-M   'P 1'
#
loop_
_entity.id
_entity.type
_entity.pdbx_description
1 polymer ?
#
loop_
_entity_poly.entity_id
_entity_poly.type
_entity_poly.pdbx_seq_one_letter_code
_entity_poly.pdbx_strand_id
1 'polypeptide(L)'
;MSWLYGLYGGLSYDDIKIGDGTTTDWFLIFISFLVLCGFLFKIAAAPMHSWVPDVYQAAPNPIVAYFSVLPKLAGIAIFFNMVLSSDPHLEKMIIVVSMVSICMGNLGAFLQKNVKRMLAYSSIAHAGFLLIAIVSLNEYSQKAALFYGYLLLFTNLGAFFVIHVLSKQMKAKELQDFS
;
A
#
# COMPACT_ATOMS: atom_id res chain seq x y z
N MET A 1 -5.79 5.11 -17.15
CA MET A 1 -6.78 6.21 -17.21
C MET A 1 -7.29 6.50 -18.63
N SER A 2 -6.45 6.66 -19.67
CA SER A 2 -6.91 6.94 -21.06
C SER A 2 -7.86 5.87 -21.64
N TRP A 3 -7.64 4.59 -21.31
CA TRP A 3 -8.54 3.49 -21.73
C TRP A 3 -9.90 3.53 -21.03
N LEU A 4 -9.94 3.93 -19.75
CA LEU A 4 -11.21 4.15 -19.04
C LEU A 4 -11.99 5.29 -19.66
N TYR A 5 -11.34 6.39 -19.99
CA TYR A 5 -11.96 7.51 -20.70
C TYR A 5 -12.53 7.08 -22.06
N GLY A 6 -11.80 6.25 -22.81
CA GLY A 6 -12.26 5.73 -24.09
C GLY A 6 -13.52 4.87 -24.02
N LEU A 7 -13.72 4.15 -22.90
CA LEU A 7 -14.87 3.28 -22.69
C LEU A 7 -16.08 4.02 -22.12
N TYR A 8 -15.87 4.91 -21.15
CA TYR A 8 -16.95 5.51 -20.36
C TYR A 8 -17.23 6.97 -20.73
N GLY A 9 -16.39 7.60 -21.57
CA GLY A 9 -16.54 9.00 -21.98
C GLY A 9 -16.28 10.04 -20.89
N GLY A 10 -15.99 9.61 -19.65
CA GLY A 10 -15.71 10.45 -18.50
C GLY A 10 -14.67 9.83 -17.57
N LEU A 11 -14.12 10.63 -16.64
CA LEU A 11 -13.18 10.19 -15.60
C LEU A 11 -13.74 10.53 -14.20
N SER A 12 -14.99 10.94 -14.10
CA SER A 12 -15.66 11.10 -12.80
C SER A 12 -15.83 9.73 -12.13
N TYR A 13 -15.82 9.70 -10.81
CA TYR A 13 -16.08 8.48 -10.05
C TYR A 13 -17.45 7.87 -10.35
N ASP A 14 -18.42 8.72 -10.70
CA ASP A 14 -19.78 8.29 -11.06
C ASP A 14 -19.84 7.68 -12.47
N ASP A 15 -18.93 8.08 -13.36
CA ASP A 15 -18.83 7.57 -14.73
C ASP A 15 -18.11 6.23 -14.77
N ILE A 16 -17.17 5.98 -13.83
CA ILE A 16 -16.38 4.76 -13.76
C ILE A 16 -17.16 3.68 -13.00
N LYS A 17 -18.31 3.28 -13.52
CA LYS A 17 -18.96 2.04 -13.09
C LYS A 17 -18.32 0.87 -13.82
N ILE A 18 -17.34 0.25 -13.19
CA ILE A 18 -16.65 -0.91 -13.73
C ILE A 18 -17.61 -2.10 -13.65
N GLY A 19 -18.35 -2.31 -14.75
CA GLY A 19 -19.13 -3.50 -15.02
C GLY A 19 -20.49 -3.57 -14.37
N ASP A 20 -21.52 -3.71 -15.18
CA ASP A 20 -22.89 -4.04 -14.74
C ASP A 20 -23.03 -5.53 -14.33
N GLY A 21 -21.91 -6.22 -14.08
CA GLY A 21 -21.89 -7.64 -13.68
C GLY A 21 -22.38 -8.65 -14.73
N THR A 22 -22.74 -8.17 -15.92
CA THR A 22 -23.39 -9.00 -16.95
C THR A 22 -22.49 -9.37 -18.12
N THR A 23 -21.37 -8.69 -18.30
CA THR A 23 -20.41 -9.00 -19.38
C THR A 23 -19.03 -9.30 -18.80
N THR A 24 -18.60 -10.54 -18.97
CA THR A 24 -17.22 -10.99 -18.74
C THR A 24 -16.33 -10.47 -19.87
N ASP A 25 -16.24 -9.17 -20.03
CA ASP A 25 -15.32 -8.58 -20.99
C ASP A 25 -13.90 -8.66 -20.43
N TRP A 26 -13.12 -9.62 -20.94
CA TRP A 26 -11.71 -9.78 -20.63
C TRP A 26 -10.93 -8.46 -20.70
N PHE A 27 -11.40 -7.55 -21.52
CA PHE A 27 -10.83 -6.23 -21.68
C PHE A 27 -11.04 -5.34 -20.45
N LEU A 28 -12.24 -5.37 -19.84
CA LEU A 28 -12.53 -4.65 -18.58
C LEU A 28 -11.70 -5.21 -17.42
N ILE A 29 -11.61 -6.53 -17.32
CA ILE A 29 -10.77 -7.19 -16.31
C ILE A 29 -9.30 -6.77 -16.47
N PHE A 30 -8.80 -6.70 -17.70
CA PHE A 30 -7.44 -6.27 -17.99
C PHE A 30 -7.19 -4.80 -17.60
N ILE A 31 -8.13 -3.89 -17.90
CA ILE A 31 -8.03 -2.48 -17.50
C ILE A 31 -8.05 -2.34 -15.97
N SER A 32 -8.97 -3.05 -15.31
CA SER A 32 -9.06 -3.06 -13.84
C SER A 32 -7.77 -3.56 -13.19
N PHE A 33 -7.16 -4.60 -13.76
CA PHE A 33 -5.86 -5.09 -13.32
C PHE A 33 -4.75 -4.04 -13.49
N LEU A 34 -4.70 -3.33 -14.63
CA LEU A 34 -3.69 -2.28 -14.85
C LEU A 34 -3.85 -1.12 -13.86
N VAL A 35 -5.08 -0.71 -13.59
CA VAL A 35 -5.37 0.34 -12.59
C VAL A 35 -4.95 -0.12 -11.21
N LEU A 36 -5.30 -1.36 -10.84
CA LEU A 36 -4.89 -1.97 -9.58
C LEU A 36 -3.36 -1.98 -9.44
N CYS A 37 -2.61 -2.40 -10.47
CA CYS A 37 -1.15 -2.37 -10.46
C CYS A 37 -0.58 -0.97 -10.15
N GLY A 38 -1.16 0.09 -10.72
CA GLY A 38 -0.75 1.47 -10.43
C GLY A 38 -0.96 1.85 -8.96
N PHE A 39 -2.10 1.47 -8.38
CA PHE A 39 -2.37 1.68 -6.94
C PHE A 39 -1.44 0.85 -6.05
N LEU A 40 -1.25 -0.43 -6.37
CA LEU A 40 -0.35 -1.31 -5.61
C LEU A 40 1.09 -0.79 -5.59
N PHE A 41 1.56 -0.27 -6.72
CA PHE A 41 2.87 0.39 -6.78
C PHE A 41 2.92 1.58 -5.81
N LYS A 42 1.91 2.44 -5.80
CA LYS A 42 1.87 3.65 -4.96
C LYS A 42 1.80 3.33 -3.47
N ILE A 43 1.00 2.35 -3.06
CA ILE A 43 0.88 1.94 -1.65
C ILE A 43 1.97 0.97 -1.21
N ALA A 44 2.82 0.54 -2.15
CA ALA A 44 3.90 -0.41 -1.92
C ALA A 44 3.41 -1.81 -1.51
N ALA A 45 2.33 -2.29 -2.11
CA ALA A 45 1.83 -3.64 -1.89
C ALA A 45 2.43 -4.64 -2.91
N ALA A 46 2.50 -5.91 -2.53
CA ALA A 46 2.95 -6.96 -3.45
C ALA A 46 1.94 -7.12 -4.61
N PRO A 47 2.40 -7.45 -5.83
CA PRO A 47 3.77 -7.74 -6.22
C PRO A 47 4.64 -6.50 -6.53
N MET A 48 4.05 -5.29 -6.56
CA MET A 48 4.71 -4.05 -6.98
C MET A 48 5.56 -3.37 -5.87
N HIS A 49 6.03 -4.13 -4.89
CA HIS A 49 6.72 -3.63 -3.69
C HIS A 49 8.26 -3.58 -3.79
N SER A 50 8.87 -4.15 -4.84
CA SER A 50 10.32 -4.42 -4.91
C SER A 50 11.20 -3.18 -4.74
N TRP A 51 10.71 -2.00 -5.09
CA TRP A 51 11.43 -0.73 -4.99
C TRP A 51 11.56 -0.22 -3.53
N VAL A 52 10.68 -0.62 -2.63
CA VAL A 52 10.54 -0.02 -1.28
C VAL A 52 11.74 -0.30 -0.37
N PRO A 53 12.26 -1.54 -0.26
CA PRO A 53 13.40 -1.82 0.60
C PRO A 53 14.65 -1.05 0.19
N ASP A 54 14.88 -0.90 -1.11
CA ASP A 54 16.07 -0.23 -1.63
C ASP A 54 15.97 1.30 -1.45
N VAL A 55 14.80 1.88 -1.71
CA VAL A 55 14.55 3.31 -1.47
C VAL A 55 14.66 3.65 0.02
N TYR A 56 14.11 2.83 0.91
CA TYR A 56 14.20 3.09 2.36
C TYR A 56 15.63 2.99 2.87
N GLN A 57 16.43 2.08 2.32
CA GLN A 57 17.84 1.96 2.69
C GLN A 57 18.65 3.16 2.23
N ALA A 58 18.45 3.63 1.01
CA ALA A 58 19.25 4.68 0.38
C ALA A 58 18.87 6.10 0.83
N ALA A 59 17.59 6.37 1.08
CA ALA A 59 17.11 7.71 1.38
C ALA A 59 17.42 8.16 2.82
N PRO A 60 17.53 9.50 3.06
CA PRO A 60 17.64 10.07 4.40
C PRO A 60 16.43 9.74 5.29
N ASN A 61 16.66 9.53 6.60
CA ASN A 61 15.62 9.10 7.54
C ASN A 61 14.34 9.97 7.53
N PRO A 62 14.38 11.32 7.48
CA PRO A 62 13.17 12.15 7.44
C PRO A 62 12.33 11.93 6.17
N ILE A 63 13.00 11.70 5.04
CA ILE A 63 12.33 11.45 3.75
C ILE A 63 11.66 10.08 3.79
N VAL A 64 12.33 9.07 4.32
CA VAL A 64 11.76 7.73 4.48
C VAL A 64 10.55 7.75 5.40
N ALA A 65 10.61 8.48 6.51
CA ALA A 65 9.47 8.66 7.42
C ALA A 65 8.24 9.23 6.69
N TYR A 66 8.43 10.25 5.85
CA TYR A 66 7.38 10.81 5.01
C TYR A 66 6.80 9.78 4.03
N PHE A 67 7.67 9.10 3.25
CA PHE A 67 7.24 8.13 2.25
C PHE A 67 6.60 6.87 2.84
N SER A 68 6.90 6.54 4.09
CA SER A 68 6.34 5.36 4.75
C SER A 68 4.84 5.47 5.03
N VAL A 69 4.29 6.68 5.14
CA VAL A 69 2.91 6.89 5.58
C VAL A 69 2.08 7.68 4.57
N LEU A 70 2.48 8.91 4.22
CA LEU A 70 1.62 9.84 3.50
C LEU A 70 1.17 9.35 2.11
N PRO A 71 2.06 8.81 1.25
CA PRO A 71 1.64 8.29 -0.05
C PRO A 71 0.69 7.10 0.06
N LYS A 72 0.83 6.28 1.12
CA LYS A 72 -0.05 5.14 1.37
C LYS A 72 -1.44 5.57 1.76
N LEU A 73 -1.56 6.48 2.73
CA LEU A 73 -2.86 7.00 3.17
C LEU A 73 -3.59 7.70 2.02
N ALA A 74 -2.88 8.52 1.24
CA ALA A 74 -3.46 9.16 0.06
C ALA A 74 -3.92 8.13 -0.99
N GLY A 75 -3.09 7.10 -1.27
CA GLY A 75 -3.43 6.02 -2.19
C GLY A 75 -4.67 5.26 -1.74
N ILE A 76 -4.76 4.91 -0.46
CA ILE A 76 -5.88 4.18 0.11
C ILE A 76 -7.16 5.00 0.11
N ALA A 77 -7.10 6.30 0.44
CA ALA A 77 -8.26 7.18 0.39
C ALA A 77 -8.87 7.27 -1.03
N ILE A 78 -8.01 7.40 -2.05
CA ILE A 78 -8.44 7.39 -3.45
C ILE A 78 -9.02 6.02 -3.83
N PHE A 79 -8.38 4.95 -3.38
CA PHE A 79 -8.77 3.59 -3.71
C PHE A 79 -10.12 3.21 -3.09
N PHE A 80 -10.42 3.66 -1.87
CA PHE A 80 -11.75 3.50 -1.28
C PHE A 80 -12.84 4.08 -2.17
N ASN A 81 -12.69 5.31 -2.64
CA ASN A 81 -13.67 5.96 -3.50
C ASN A 81 -13.83 5.23 -4.84
N MET A 82 -12.77 4.64 -5.37
CA MET A 82 -12.79 3.95 -6.65
C MET A 82 -13.41 2.55 -6.55
N VAL A 83 -13.17 1.81 -5.46
CA VAL A 83 -13.64 0.43 -5.26
C VAL A 83 -15.09 0.37 -4.81
N LEU A 84 -15.67 1.45 -4.25
CA LEU A 84 -17.10 1.54 -3.94
C LEU A 84 -18.03 1.33 -5.14
N SER A 85 -17.51 1.41 -6.37
CA SER A 85 -18.25 1.20 -7.63
C SER A 85 -18.02 -0.20 -8.25
N SER A 86 -17.59 -1.22 -7.51
CA SER A 86 -16.72 -2.25 -8.06
C SER A 86 -17.32 -3.60 -8.38
N ASP A 87 -16.71 -4.19 -9.40
CA ASP A 87 -16.78 -5.52 -9.92
C ASP A 87 -16.32 -6.58 -8.86
N PRO A 88 -17.07 -7.70 -8.67
CA PRO A 88 -16.67 -8.82 -7.82
C PRO A 88 -15.29 -9.43 -8.14
N HIS A 89 -14.81 -9.27 -9.36
CA HIS A 89 -13.47 -9.72 -9.76
C HIS A 89 -12.35 -8.89 -9.11
N LEU A 90 -12.52 -7.59 -8.97
CA LEU A 90 -11.58 -6.71 -8.28
C LEU A 90 -11.47 -7.06 -6.80
N GLU A 91 -12.57 -7.34 -6.14
CA GLU A 91 -12.60 -7.75 -4.74
C GLU A 91 -11.71 -8.98 -4.50
N LYS A 92 -11.88 -10.03 -5.31
CA LYS A 92 -11.07 -11.24 -5.23
C LYS A 92 -9.58 -10.98 -5.47
N MET A 93 -9.26 -10.13 -6.44
CA MET A 93 -7.87 -9.72 -6.72
C MET A 93 -7.24 -9.02 -5.52
N ILE A 94 -7.97 -8.09 -4.87
CA ILE A 94 -7.49 -7.36 -3.71
C ILE A 94 -7.27 -8.30 -2.52
N ILE A 95 -8.14 -9.29 -2.30
CA ILE A 95 -7.97 -10.31 -1.25
C ILE A 95 -6.65 -11.06 -1.45
N VAL A 96 -6.40 -11.57 -2.65
CA VAL A 96 -5.17 -12.31 -2.97
C VAL A 96 -3.95 -11.43 -2.77
N VAL A 97 -3.97 -10.21 -3.28
CA VAL A 97 -2.88 -9.24 -3.15
C VAL A 97 -2.61 -8.88 -1.70
N SER A 98 -3.65 -8.71 -0.88
CA SER A 98 -3.50 -8.41 0.55
C SER A 98 -2.80 -9.55 1.29
N MET A 99 -3.23 -10.80 1.06
CA MET A 99 -2.60 -12.00 1.64
C MET A 99 -1.13 -12.10 1.24
N VAL A 100 -0.83 -11.96 -0.05
CA VAL A 100 0.54 -12.01 -0.57
C VAL A 100 1.40 -10.90 0.05
N SER A 101 0.86 -9.67 0.18
CA SER A 101 1.57 -8.55 0.78
C SER A 101 1.91 -8.78 2.24
N ILE A 102 0.97 -9.34 3.02
CA ILE A 102 1.20 -9.68 4.42
C ILE A 102 2.27 -10.76 4.55
N CYS A 103 2.16 -11.83 3.77
CA CYS A 103 3.13 -12.93 3.80
C CYS A 103 4.54 -12.46 3.39
N MET A 104 4.66 -11.79 2.25
CA MET A 104 5.96 -11.31 1.75
C MET A 104 6.57 -10.25 2.64
N GLY A 105 5.74 -9.35 3.19
CA GLY A 105 6.21 -8.33 4.13
C GLY A 105 6.78 -8.93 5.41
N ASN A 106 6.06 -9.85 6.04
CA ASN A 106 6.52 -10.48 7.28
C ASN A 106 7.73 -11.39 7.06
N LEU A 107 7.67 -12.29 6.08
CA LEU A 107 8.79 -13.19 5.78
C LEU A 107 10.04 -12.41 5.33
N GLY A 108 9.84 -11.38 4.50
CA GLY A 108 10.94 -10.51 4.06
C GLY A 108 11.61 -9.76 5.22
N ALA A 109 10.83 -9.31 6.21
CA ALA A 109 11.34 -8.61 7.37
C ALA A 109 12.29 -9.48 8.25
N PHE A 110 11.94 -10.76 8.44
CA PHE A 110 12.77 -11.69 9.22
C PHE A 110 14.16 -11.92 8.64
N LEU A 111 14.30 -11.78 7.34
CA LEU A 111 15.58 -12.03 6.66
C LEU A 111 16.50 -10.80 6.61
N GLN A 112 16.04 -9.64 7.11
CA GLN A 112 16.80 -8.40 7.00
C GLN A 112 17.76 -8.20 8.18
N LYS A 113 18.97 -7.79 7.86
CA LYS A 113 19.96 -7.31 8.84
C LYS A 113 19.94 -5.79 9.00
N ASN A 114 19.45 -5.07 7.99
CA ASN A 114 19.37 -3.61 8.00
C ASN A 114 18.01 -3.15 8.53
N VAL A 115 18.01 -2.29 9.57
CA VAL A 115 16.81 -1.80 10.25
C VAL A 115 15.85 -1.09 9.28
N LYS A 116 16.37 -0.25 8.38
CA LYS A 116 15.54 0.46 7.41
C LYS A 116 14.86 -0.50 6.42
N ARG A 117 15.58 -1.54 5.98
CA ARG A 117 15.00 -2.58 5.11
C ARG A 117 13.95 -3.41 5.86
N MET A 118 14.20 -3.73 7.12
CA MET A 118 13.21 -4.41 7.96
C MET A 118 11.92 -3.59 8.08
N LEU A 119 12.02 -2.28 8.36
CA LEU A 119 10.86 -1.40 8.40
C LEU A 119 10.18 -1.22 7.04
N ALA A 120 10.94 -1.30 5.94
CA ALA A 120 10.38 -1.30 4.61
C ALA A 120 9.48 -2.52 4.37
N TYR A 121 9.92 -3.71 4.73
CA TYR A 121 9.11 -4.93 4.64
C TYR A 121 7.92 -4.91 5.60
N SER A 122 8.09 -4.41 6.84
CA SER A 122 6.97 -4.14 7.73
C SER A 122 5.93 -3.21 7.09
N SER A 123 6.39 -2.17 6.40
CA SER A 123 5.54 -1.23 5.66
C SER A 123 4.75 -1.89 4.52
N ILE A 124 5.29 -2.95 3.87
CA ILE A 124 4.59 -3.77 2.87
C ILE A 124 3.50 -4.61 3.53
N ALA A 125 3.77 -5.23 4.69
CA ALA A 125 2.77 -5.97 5.44
C ALA A 125 1.61 -5.07 5.89
N HIS A 126 1.90 -3.86 6.38
CA HIS A 126 0.88 -2.88 6.75
C HIS A 126 0.02 -2.42 5.56
N ALA A 127 0.59 -2.31 4.36
CA ALA A 127 -0.20 -2.07 3.15
C ALA A 127 -1.20 -3.21 2.89
N GLY A 128 -0.80 -4.46 3.12
CA GLY A 128 -1.68 -5.62 3.05
C GLY A 128 -2.85 -5.56 4.04
N PHE A 129 -2.60 -5.17 5.30
CA PHE A 129 -3.68 -4.99 6.29
C PHE A 129 -4.67 -3.88 5.89
N LEU A 130 -4.18 -2.77 5.34
CA LEU A 130 -5.03 -1.71 4.84
C LEU A 130 -5.88 -2.16 3.64
N LEU A 131 -5.35 -3.01 2.77
CA LEU A 131 -6.11 -3.58 1.65
C LEU A 131 -7.28 -4.47 2.11
N ILE A 132 -7.14 -5.21 3.23
CA ILE A 132 -8.26 -5.98 3.81
C ILE A 132 -9.43 -5.07 4.19
N ALA A 133 -9.14 -3.91 4.78
CA ALA A 133 -10.18 -2.95 5.14
C ALA A 133 -10.94 -2.41 3.91
N ILE A 134 -10.27 -2.31 2.76
CA ILE A 134 -10.90 -1.87 1.51
C ILE A 134 -11.90 -2.92 1.00
N VAL A 135 -11.58 -4.19 1.10
CA VAL A 135 -12.44 -5.29 0.61
C VAL A 135 -13.78 -5.32 1.33
N SER A 136 -13.83 -4.99 2.61
CA SER A 136 -15.07 -5.04 3.40
C SER A 136 -16.13 -4.01 3.01
N LEU A 137 -15.78 -2.97 2.25
CA LEU A 137 -16.63 -1.95 1.61
C LEU A 137 -17.78 -1.38 2.46
N ASN A 138 -17.65 -1.35 3.78
CA ASN A 138 -18.65 -0.78 4.67
C ASN A 138 -18.10 0.43 5.44
N GLU A 139 -19.00 1.24 6.04
CA GLU A 139 -18.58 2.42 6.81
C GLU A 139 -17.66 2.10 7.98
N TYR A 140 -17.83 0.93 8.62
CA TYR A 140 -16.99 0.51 9.73
C TYR A 140 -15.57 0.20 9.28
N SER A 141 -15.41 -0.42 8.11
CA SER A 141 -14.09 -0.71 7.55
C SER A 141 -13.36 0.55 7.12
N GLN A 142 -14.07 1.56 6.59
CA GLN A 142 -13.47 2.87 6.30
C GLN A 142 -12.95 3.55 7.56
N LYS A 143 -13.77 3.59 8.62
CA LYS A 143 -13.39 4.15 9.93
C LYS A 143 -12.20 3.38 10.53
N ALA A 144 -12.21 2.05 10.44
CA ALA A 144 -11.11 1.20 10.90
C ALA A 144 -9.81 1.45 10.11
N ALA A 145 -9.89 1.59 8.78
CA ALA A 145 -8.73 1.92 7.93
C ALA A 145 -8.14 3.29 8.26
N LEU A 146 -8.98 4.29 8.49
CA LEU A 146 -8.53 5.63 8.90
C LEU A 146 -7.86 5.56 10.27
N PHE A 147 -8.47 4.90 11.26
CA PHE A 147 -7.88 4.73 12.59
C PHE A 147 -6.54 4.01 12.53
N TYR A 148 -6.46 2.92 11.76
CA TYR A 148 -5.21 2.20 11.53
C TYR A 148 -4.15 3.06 10.85
N GLY A 149 -4.56 3.88 9.89
CA GLY A 149 -3.69 4.84 9.23
C GLY A 149 -3.11 5.88 10.18
N TYR A 150 -3.91 6.40 11.13
CA TYR A 150 -3.42 7.28 12.19
C TYR A 150 -2.38 6.58 13.09
N LEU A 151 -2.66 5.34 13.50
CA LEU A 151 -1.69 4.56 14.28
C LEU A 151 -0.37 4.36 13.51
N LEU A 152 -0.45 4.02 12.22
CA LEU A 152 0.73 3.88 11.36
C LEU A 152 1.54 5.18 11.24
N LEU A 153 0.86 6.33 11.19
CA LEU A 153 1.53 7.62 11.14
C LEU A 153 2.41 7.81 12.38
N PHE A 154 1.86 7.65 13.57
CA PHE A 154 2.60 7.84 14.81
C PHE A 154 3.69 6.78 15.01
N THR A 155 3.40 5.52 14.74
CA THR A 155 4.38 4.43 14.93
C THR A 155 5.55 4.56 13.96
N ASN A 156 5.31 4.83 12.67
CA ASN A 156 6.39 4.98 11.69
C ASN A 156 7.20 6.25 11.92
N LEU A 157 6.55 7.39 12.18
CA LEU A 157 7.28 8.63 12.49
C LEU A 157 8.13 8.45 13.75
N GLY A 158 7.59 7.80 14.79
CA GLY A 158 8.33 7.49 16.02
C GLY A 158 9.53 6.56 15.75
N ALA A 159 9.34 5.49 15.01
CA ALA A 159 10.41 4.55 14.66
C ALA A 159 11.55 5.23 13.87
N PHE A 160 11.21 5.99 12.83
CA PHE A 160 12.22 6.71 12.05
C PHE A 160 12.88 7.85 12.82
N PHE A 161 12.17 8.49 13.75
CA PHE A 161 12.75 9.48 14.65
C PHE A 161 13.82 8.85 15.55
N VAL A 162 13.51 7.72 16.19
CA VAL A 162 14.46 6.99 17.01
C VAL A 162 15.69 6.56 16.19
N ILE A 163 15.48 5.98 15.01
CA ILE A 163 16.59 5.61 14.12
C ILE A 163 17.43 6.83 13.73
N HIS A 164 16.80 7.99 13.48
CA HIS A 164 17.52 9.21 13.13
C HIS A 164 18.43 9.66 14.28
N VAL A 165 17.94 9.66 15.52
CA VAL A 165 18.71 10.05 16.71
C VAL A 165 19.86 9.08 16.95
N LEU A 166 19.56 7.76 16.95
CA LEU A 166 20.58 6.75 17.20
C LEU A 166 21.64 6.71 16.09
N SER A 167 21.25 6.80 14.83
CA SER A 167 22.19 6.83 13.71
C SER A 167 23.12 8.04 13.73
N LYS A 168 22.67 9.15 14.31
CA LYS A 168 23.47 10.35 14.49
C LYS A 168 24.47 10.20 15.65
N GLN A 169 24.07 9.57 16.74
CA GLN A 169 24.90 9.38 17.94
C GLN A 169 25.90 8.22 17.78
N MET A 170 25.47 7.08 17.25
CA MET A 170 26.21 5.83 17.24
C MET A 170 26.75 5.44 15.86
N LYS A 171 26.40 6.16 14.79
CA LYS A 171 26.60 5.73 13.39
C LYS A 171 26.00 4.36 13.09
N ALA A 172 25.06 3.90 13.91
CA ALA A 172 24.44 2.60 13.83
C ALA A 172 23.63 2.44 12.52
N LYS A 173 23.84 1.37 11.80
CA LYS A 173 23.17 1.08 10.52
C LYS A 173 22.54 -0.30 10.49
N GLU A 174 23.05 -1.24 11.26
CA GLU A 174 22.59 -2.63 11.26
C GLU A 174 21.86 -2.98 12.57
N LEU A 175 21.09 -4.06 12.57
CA LEU A 175 20.34 -4.51 13.75
C LEU A 175 21.28 -4.84 14.92
N GLN A 176 22.49 -5.33 14.63
CA GLN A 176 23.49 -5.65 15.63
C GLN A 176 24.03 -4.43 16.39
N ASP A 177 23.93 -3.24 15.79
CA ASP A 177 24.35 -1.99 16.42
C ASP A 177 23.35 -1.49 17.48
N PHE A 178 22.15 -2.11 17.55
CA PHE A 178 21.07 -1.76 18.48
C PHE A 178 20.86 -2.79 19.61
N SER A 179 21.71 -3.84 19.69
CA SER A 179 21.64 -4.91 20.68
C SER A 179 22.42 -4.61 21.98
#